data_33c05aafd3cb256acdb0b1afa8dd178a
#
_entry.id   33c05aafd3cb256acdb0b1afa8dd178a
#
_cell.length_a   1.000
_cell.length_b   1.000
_cell.length_c   1.000
_cell.angle_alpha   90.00
_cell.angle_beta   90.00
_cell.angle_gamma   90.00
#
_symmetry.space_group_name_H-M   'P 1'
#
loop_
_entity.id
_entity.type
_entity.pdbx_description
1 polymer ?
#
loop_
_entity_poly.entity_id
_entity_poly.type
_entity_poly.pdbx_seq_one_letter_code
_entity_poly.pdbx_strand_id
1 'polypeptide(L)'
;SDRDRALVIMKDSRVGAFGVLAVVLALLAKVALLALIGSVSPRWMVLGLFAAHVVSRTWPLLLIRLMAHVGDAAGSKSKPLADQISVAGLLVGGLWCFGALALVAAAQAATFSGVFSLPTLAGLCPLLAGVLASTLAWAYMGRLLWRRLQGFTGDGLGATQQVCEIAFYLGLALAL
;
A
#
# COMPACT_ATOMS: atom_id res chain seq x y z
N SER A 1 -13.11 -27.26 -2.70
CA SER A 1 -13.76 -26.06 -2.10
C SER A 1 -13.53 -24.83 -2.98
N ASP A 2 -14.27 -23.79 -2.78
CA ASP A 2 -14.09 -22.49 -3.49
C ASP A 2 -12.65 -21.95 -3.32
N ARG A 3 -12.04 -22.21 -2.16
CA ARG A 3 -10.65 -21.87 -1.85
C ARG A 3 -9.67 -22.63 -2.75
N ASP A 4 -9.80 -23.93 -2.90
CA ASP A 4 -8.88 -24.76 -3.70
C ASP A 4 -8.94 -24.33 -5.17
N ARG A 5 -10.14 -24.04 -5.66
CA ARG A 5 -10.35 -23.51 -7.01
C ARG A 5 -9.68 -22.14 -7.19
N ALA A 6 -9.79 -21.26 -6.22
CA ALA A 6 -9.12 -19.96 -6.26
C ALA A 6 -7.59 -20.10 -6.31
N LEU A 7 -7.02 -21.00 -5.50
CA LEU A 7 -5.57 -21.26 -5.49
C LEU A 7 -5.09 -21.86 -6.81
N VAL A 8 -5.87 -22.74 -7.44
CA VAL A 8 -5.55 -23.30 -8.77
C VAL A 8 -5.56 -22.22 -9.83
N ILE A 9 -6.55 -21.33 -9.82
CA ILE A 9 -6.63 -20.20 -10.77
C ILE A 9 -5.45 -19.24 -10.58
N MET A 10 -5.05 -18.96 -9.35
CA MET A 10 -3.91 -18.08 -9.06
C MET A 10 -2.56 -18.66 -9.50
N LYS A 11 -2.44 -19.97 -9.66
CA LYS A 11 -1.23 -20.63 -10.20
C LYS A 11 -1.14 -20.56 -11.72
N ASP A 12 -2.24 -20.31 -12.39
CA ASP A 12 -2.23 -20.18 -13.85
C ASP A 12 -1.53 -18.86 -14.23
N SER A 13 -0.39 -18.98 -14.89
CA SER A 13 0.39 -17.82 -15.34
C SER A 13 -0.26 -17.03 -16.49
N ARG A 14 -1.36 -17.54 -17.03
CA ARG A 14 -2.12 -16.87 -18.10
C ARG A 14 -2.96 -15.76 -17.52
N VAL A 15 -2.74 -14.55 -17.99
CA VAL A 15 -3.52 -13.38 -17.58
C VAL A 15 -4.83 -13.36 -18.35
N GLY A 16 -5.96 -13.57 -17.67
CA GLY A 16 -7.29 -13.43 -18.29
C GLY A 16 -7.63 -11.96 -18.59
N ALA A 17 -8.63 -11.74 -19.47
CA ALA A 17 -9.07 -10.41 -19.89
C ALA A 17 -9.38 -9.47 -18.70
N PHE A 18 -10.03 -9.97 -17.65
CA PHE A 18 -10.31 -9.19 -16.45
C PHE A 18 -9.04 -8.79 -15.69
N GLY A 19 -8.00 -9.65 -15.68
CA GLY A 19 -6.71 -9.32 -15.09
C GLY A 19 -6.01 -8.19 -15.83
N VAL A 20 -6.02 -8.24 -17.16
CA VAL A 20 -5.47 -7.16 -18.03
C VAL A 20 -6.22 -5.85 -17.76
N LEU A 21 -7.57 -5.88 -17.76
CA LEU A 21 -8.38 -4.70 -17.46
C LEU A 21 -8.06 -4.12 -16.09
N ALA A 22 -7.92 -4.96 -15.06
CA ALA A 22 -7.59 -4.51 -13.71
C ALA A 22 -6.23 -3.80 -13.66
N VAL A 23 -5.20 -4.34 -14.35
CA VAL A 23 -3.87 -3.70 -14.42
C VAL A 23 -3.94 -2.37 -15.15
N VAL A 24 -4.60 -2.32 -16.32
CA VAL A 24 -4.75 -1.08 -17.10
C VAL A 24 -5.49 -0.01 -16.30
N LEU A 25 -6.61 -0.36 -15.66
CA LEU A 25 -7.37 0.58 -14.83
C LEU A 25 -6.57 1.06 -13.61
N ALA A 26 -5.80 0.17 -12.97
CA ALA A 26 -4.94 0.55 -11.86
C ALA A 26 -3.84 1.55 -12.28
N LEU A 27 -3.22 1.33 -13.43
CA LEU A 27 -2.21 2.25 -13.99
C LEU A 27 -2.82 3.60 -14.37
N LEU A 28 -3.96 3.58 -15.04
CA LEU A 28 -4.69 4.81 -15.40
C LEU A 28 -5.12 5.58 -14.15
N ALA A 29 -5.62 4.90 -13.13
CA ALA A 29 -5.99 5.54 -11.86
C ALA A 29 -4.79 6.21 -11.20
N LYS A 30 -3.62 5.56 -11.15
CA LYS A 30 -2.39 6.16 -10.61
C LYS A 30 -1.97 7.40 -11.39
N VAL A 31 -1.92 7.31 -12.71
CA VAL A 31 -1.54 8.44 -13.57
C VAL A 31 -2.53 9.60 -13.40
N ALA A 32 -3.84 9.33 -13.43
CA ALA A 32 -4.86 10.34 -13.30
C ALA A 32 -4.81 11.02 -11.91
N LEU A 33 -4.66 10.25 -10.83
CA LEU A 33 -4.57 10.80 -9.47
C LEU A 33 -3.29 11.63 -9.29
N LEU A 34 -2.13 11.15 -9.77
CA LEU A 34 -0.88 11.90 -9.70
C LEU A 34 -0.95 13.18 -10.55
N ALA A 35 -1.56 13.14 -11.73
CA ALA A 35 -1.77 14.32 -12.55
C ALA A 35 -2.69 15.33 -11.87
N LEU A 36 -3.79 14.85 -11.25
CA LEU A 36 -4.70 15.70 -10.47
C LEU A 36 -3.98 16.35 -9.28
N ILE A 37 -3.26 15.57 -8.47
CA ILE A 37 -2.47 16.08 -7.35
C ILE A 37 -1.45 17.09 -7.85
N GLY A 38 -0.74 16.79 -8.95
CA GLY A 38 0.27 17.66 -9.53
C GLY A 38 -0.27 18.97 -10.07
N SER A 39 -1.51 18.98 -10.59
CA SER A 39 -2.18 20.21 -11.05
C SER A 39 -2.56 21.15 -9.91
N VAL A 40 -2.86 20.61 -8.73
CA VAL A 40 -3.16 21.38 -7.50
C VAL A 40 -1.87 21.78 -6.79
N SER A 41 -0.94 20.83 -6.63
CA SER A 41 0.32 21.04 -5.92
C SER A 41 1.41 20.08 -6.42
N PRO A 42 2.36 20.56 -7.26
CA PRO A 42 3.50 19.74 -7.69
C PRO A 42 4.31 19.19 -6.53
N ARG A 43 4.37 19.94 -5.43
CA ARG A 43 5.03 19.50 -4.20
C ARG A 43 4.35 18.29 -3.58
N TRP A 44 3.02 18.33 -3.41
CA TRP A 44 2.28 17.20 -2.89
C TRP A 44 2.33 15.99 -3.83
N MET A 45 2.46 16.19 -5.13
CA MET A 45 2.69 15.10 -6.06
C MET A 45 3.97 14.33 -5.73
N VAL A 46 5.10 15.01 -5.52
CA VAL A 46 6.39 14.39 -5.20
C VAL A 46 6.38 13.77 -3.80
N LEU A 47 5.94 14.51 -2.79
CA LEU A 47 5.88 14.05 -1.41
C LEU A 47 4.87 12.91 -1.23
N GLY A 48 3.72 13.00 -1.88
CA GLY A 48 2.70 11.98 -1.89
C GLY A 48 3.14 10.71 -2.60
N LEU A 49 3.86 10.82 -3.72
CA LEU A 49 4.46 9.68 -4.41
C LEU A 49 5.40 8.91 -3.48
N PHE A 50 6.31 9.62 -2.81
CA PHE A 50 7.23 9.02 -1.85
C PHE A 50 6.51 8.36 -0.67
N ALA A 51 5.58 9.10 -0.02
CA ALA A 51 4.82 8.60 1.13
C ALA A 51 3.97 7.37 0.77
N ALA A 52 3.25 7.42 -0.35
CA ALA A 52 2.43 6.31 -0.82
C ALA A 52 3.26 5.03 -1.05
N HIS A 53 4.45 5.17 -1.64
CA HIS A 53 5.35 4.05 -1.87
C HIS A 53 5.84 3.40 -0.58
N VAL A 54 6.16 4.18 0.44
CA VAL A 54 6.60 3.66 1.74
C VAL A 54 5.43 3.01 2.48
N VAL A 55 4.31 3.72 2.60
CA VAL A 55 3.12 3.24 3.32
C VAL A 55 2.56 1.96 2.69
N SER A 56 2.38 1.94 1.37
CA SER A 56 1.81 0.77 0.67
C SER A 56 2.66 -0.48 0.80
N ARG A 57 3.97 -0.36 0.97
CA ARG A 57 4.89 -1.49 1.17
C ARG A 57 4.97 -1.95 2.62
N THR A 58 4.59 -1.12 3.56
CA THR A 58 4.54 -1.48 4.98
C THR A 58 3.33 -2.35 5.31
N TRP A 59 2.18 -2.13 4.67
CA TRP A 59 0.95 -2.88 4.93
C TRP A 59 1.05 -4.39 4.69
N PRO A 60 1.68 -4.90 3.61
CA PRO A 60 1.89 -6.32 3.42
C PRO A 60 2.66 -7.00 4.56
N LEU A 61 3.60 -6.31 5.22
CA LEU A 61 4.35 -6.86 6.35
C LEU A 61 3.42 -7.27 7.51
N LEU A 62 2.36 -6.49 7.75
CA LEU A 62 1.35 -6.82 8.75
C LEU A 62 0.53 -8.05 8.34
N LEU A 63 0.20 -8.22 7.05
CA LEU A 63 -0.50 -9.42 6.58
C LEU A 63 0.36 -10.68 6.76
N ILE A 64 1.66 -10.60 6.45
CA ILE A 64 2.61 -11.69 6.67
C ILE A 64 2.67 -12.08 8.15
N ARG A 65 2.55 -11.12 9.05
CA ARG A 65 2.56 -11.39 10.50
C ARG A 65 1.25 -11.96 11.03
N LEU A 66 0.11 -11.54 10.44
CA LEU A 66 -1.23 -11.86 10.93
C LEU A 66 -1.85 -13.11 10.30
N MET A 67 -1.34 -13.54 9.15
CA MET A 67 -1.94 -14.64 8.37
C MET A 67 -0.90 -15.71 8.05
N ALA A 68 -1.36 -16.93 7.79
CA ALA A 68 -0.52 -18.01 7.30
C ALA A 68 -0.31 -17.90 5.78
N HIS A 69 0.86 -18.28 5.29
CA HIS A 69 1.10 -18.44 3.87
C HIS A 69 0.36 -19.66 3.34
N VAL A 70 -0.45 -19.49 2.29
CA VAL A 70 -1.27 -20.56 1.70
C VAL A 70 -0.87 -20.90 0.25
N GLY A 71 0.21 -20.32 -0.25
CA GLY A 71 0.85 -20.75 -1.50
C GLY A 71 1.49 -22.14 -1.32
N ASP A 72 1.67 -22.88 -2.43
CA ASP A 72 2.18 -24.25 -2.37
C ASP A 72 3.47 -24.39 -1.60
N ALA A 73 3.41 -25.27 -0.61
CA ALA A 73 4.56 -25.66 0.19
C ALA A 73 5.65 -26.42 -0.61
N ALA A 74 5.34 -27.00 -1.76
CA ALA A 74 6.23 -27.91 -2.49
C ALA A 74 6.97 -27.30 -3.68
N GLY A 75 6.61 -26.10 -4.17
CA GLY A 75 7.18 -25.53 -5.39
C GLY A 75 7.50 -24.04 -5.38
N SER A 76 7.21 -23.33 -4.30
CA SER A 76 7.43 -21.87 -4.25
C SER A 76 8.89 -21.54 -3.97
N LYS A 77 9.55 -20.86 -4.92
CA LYS A 77 10.89 -20.27 -4.74
C LYS A 77 10.93 -19.17 -3.67
N SER A 78 9.77 -18.70 -3.19
CA SER A 78 9.63 -17.66 -2.17
C SER A 78 9.41 -18.20 -0.75
N LYS A 79 9.50 -19.51 -0.53
CA LYS A 79 9.30 -20.16 0.76
C LYS A 79 10.14 -19.59 1.92
N PRO A 80 11.42 -19.22 1.76
CA PRO A 80 12.21 -18.70 2.90
C PRO A 80 11.81 -17.30 3.34
N LEU A 81 11.17 -16.49 2.49
CA LEU A 81 10.78 -15.11 2.77
C LEU A 81 9.36 -14.98 3.34
N ALA A 82 8.54 -16.04 3.23
CA ALA A 82 7.13 -16.01 3.59
C ALA A 82 6.81 -16.64 4.96
N ASP A 83 7.77 -17.29 5.61
CA ASP A 83 7.56 -18.02 6.86
C ASP A 83 7.69 -17.16 8.13
N GLN A 84 7.01 -16.05 8.17
CA GLN A 84 6.86 -15.15 9.31
C GLN A 84 7.95 -14.09 9.45
N ILE A 85 7.54 -12.85 9.25
CA ILE A 85 8.34 -11.71 9.67
C ILE A 85 8.48 -11.70 11.21
N SER A 86 9.70 -11.52 11.70
CA SER A 86 9.95 -11.36 13.13
C SER A 86 9.33 -10.05 13.65
N VAL A 87 9.01 -10.01 14.94
CA VAL A 87 8.53 -8.75 15.56
C VAL A 87 9.56 -7.63 15.39
N ALA A 88 10.85 -7.94 15.51
CA ALA A 88 11.91 -6.97 15.28
C ALA A 88 11.91 -6.44 13.84
N GLY A 89 11.75 -7.31 12.83
CA GLY A 89 11.63 -6.89 11.44
C GLY A 89 10.41 -6.00 11.17
N LEU A 90 9.28 -6.32 11.80
CA LEU A 90 8.07 -5.49 11.71
C LEU A 90 8.28 -4.12 12.36
N LEU A 91 8.91 -4.06 13.53
CA LEU A 91 9.23 -2.81 14.23
C LEU A 91 10.20 -1.94 13.40
N VAL A 92 11.23 -2.54 12.81
CA VAL A 92 12.15 -1.83 11.91
C VAL A 92 11.41 -1.28 10.69
N GLY A 93 10.56 -2.07 10.03
CA GLY A 93 9.74 -1.60 8.92
C GLY A 93 8.78 -0.45 9.31
N GLY A 94 8.14 -0.57 10.47
CA GLY A 94 7.30 0.47 11.05
C GLY A 94 8.08 1.76 11.37
N LEU A 95 9.28 1.64 11.94
CA LEU A 95 10.15 2.77 12.24
C LEU A 95 10.57 3.52 10.96
N TRP A 96 10.95 2.79 9.91
CA TRP A 96 11.25 3.39 8.61
C TRP A 96 10.05 4.09 7.99
N CYS A 97 8.85 3.48 8.09
CA CYS A 97 7.61 4.10 7.62
C CYS A 97 7.31 5.40 8.38
N PHE A 98 7.39 5.36 9.71
CA PHE A 98 7.19 6.54 10.55
C PHE A 98 8.22 7.64 10.25
N GLY A 99 9.51 7.28 10.12
CA GLY A 99 10.58 8.23 9.77
C GLY A 99 10.34 8.89 8.41
N ALA A 100 9.91 8.13 7.41
CA ALA A 100 9.57 8.66 6.10
C ALA A 100 8.36 9.62 6.14
N LEU A 101 7.31 9.28 6.89
CA LEU A 101 6.15 10.16 7.08
C LEU A 101 6.52 11.43 7.86
N ALA A 102 7.37 11.32 8.88
CA ALA A 102 7.89 12.46 9.62
C ALA A 102 8.73 13.38 8.72
N LEU A 103 9.55 12.81 7.83
CA LEU A 103 10.30 13.57 6.83
C LEU A 103 9.38 14.35 5.88
N VAL A 104 8.32 13.70 5.38
CA VAL A 104 7.31 14.35 4.52
C VAL A 104 6.61 15.49 5.27
N ALA A 105 6.22 15.24 6.51
CA ALA A 105 5.60 16.26 7.36
C ALA A 105 6.53 17.46 7.62
N ALA A 106 7.80 17.20 7.94
CA ALA A 106 8.81 18.25 8.13
C ALA A 106 9.08 19.01 6.84
N ALA A 107 9.17 18.31 5.71
CA ALA A 107 9.32 18.95 4.41
C ALA A 107 8.15 19.89 4.11
N GLN A 108 6.91 19.53 4.43
CA GLN A 108 5.74 20.40 4.28
C GLN A 108 5.81 21.63 5.20
N ALA A 109 6.23 21.46 6.45
CA ALA A 109 6.34 22.56 7.41
C ALA A 109 7.37 23.61 7.00
N ALA A 110 8.50 23.19 6.45
CA ALA A 110 9.62 24.08 6.08
C ALA A 110 9.27 25.14 5.04
N THR A 111 8.16 25.00 4.30
CA THR A 111 7.74 26.02 3.30
C THR A 111 6.93 27.16 3.88
N PHE A 112 6.31 26.98 5.05
CA PHE A 112 5.36 27.97 5.57
C PHE A 112 6.01 29.08 6.40
N SER A 113 7.25 28.94 6.83
CA SER A 113 7.79 29.84 7.86
C SER A 113 9.25 30.27 7.72
N GLY A 114 10.02 29.79 6.74
CA GLY A 114 11.46 30.10 6.68
C GLY A 114 12.26 29.80 7.96
N VAL A 115 11.58 29.34 9.01
CA VAL A 115 12.08 28.92 10.32
C VAL A 115 11.39 27.58 10.63
N PHE A 116 12.07 26.66 11.30
CA PHE A 116 11.52 25.39 11.75
C PHE A 116 10.24 25.60 12.57
N SER A 117 9.09 25.60 11.92
CA SER A 117 7.78 25.61 12.58
C SER A 117 7.19 24.21 12.58
N LEU A 118 6.50 23.86 13.66
CA LEU A 118 5.73 22.62 13.72
C LEU A 118 4.67 22.65 12.61
N PRO A 119 4.49 21.53 11.87
CA PRO A 119 3.46 21.44 10.83
C PRO A 119 2.09 21.71 11.46
N THR A 120 1.33 22.61 10.87
CA THR A 120 -0.06 22.83 11.28
C THR A 120 -0.89 21.61 10.94
N LEU A 121 -1.90 21.29 11.75
CA LEU A 121 -2.82 20.17 11.48
C LEU A 121 -3.43 20.28 10.09
N ALA A 122 -3.77 21.47 9.64
CA ALA A 122 -4.28 21.71 8.30
C ALA A 122 -3.26 21.32 7.20
N GLY A 123 -1.97 21.61 7.38
CA GLY A 123 -0.92 21.23 6.44
C GLY A 123 -0.64 19.72 6.40
N LEU A 124 -1.06 18.98 7.42
CA LEU A 124 -0.92 17.51 7.47
C LEU A 124 -2.16 16.76 6.96
N CYS A 125 -3.27 17.45 6.79
CA CYS A 125 -4.56 16.86 6.42
C CYS A 125 -4.45 15.93 5.18
N PRO A 126 -3.78 16.32 4.07
CA PRO A 126 -3.65 15.45 2.90
C PRO A 126 -2.85 14.18 3.20
N LEU A 127 -1.78 14.28 4.00
CA LEU A 127 -0.98 13.11 4.40
C LEU A 127 -1.79 12.15 5.26
N LEU A 128 -2.51 12.66 6.25
CA LEU A 128 -3.36 11.86 7.14
C LEU A 128 -4.51 11.20 6.38
N ALA A 129 -5.14 11.91 5.45
CA ALA A 129 -6.19 11.35 4.60
C ALA A 129 -5.66 10.22 3.69
N GLY A 130 -4.46 10.39 3.11
CA GLY A 130 -3.79 9.35 2.34
C GLY A 130 -3.49 8.11 3.17
N VAL A 131 -2.92 8.27 4.37
CA VAL A 131 -2.64 7.17 5.31
C VAL A 131 -3.94 6.47 5.71
N LEU A 132 -4.99 7.22 6.07
CA LEU A 132 -6.28 6.66 6.46
C LEU A 132 -6.91 5.84 5.32
N ALA A 133 -6.97 6.38 4.10
CA ALA A 133 -7.51 5.70 2.94
C ALA A 133 -6.72 4.41 2.63
N SER A 134 -5.38 4.47 2.70
CA SER A 134 -4.51 3.30 2.53
C SER A 134 -4.74 2.23 3.62
N THR A 135 -4.98 2.65 4.87
CA THR A 135 -5.32 1.75 5.99
C THR A 135 -6.65 1.03 5.76
N LEU A 136 -7.66 1.77 5.32
CA LEU A 136 -8.97 1.19 4.98
C LEU A 136 -8.86 0.18 3.84
N ALA A 137 -8.09 0.50 2.82
CA ALA A 137 -7.81 -0.41 1.71
C ALA A 137 -7.07 -1.68 2.17
N TRP A 138 -6.09 -1.55 3.06
CA TRP A 138 -5.41 -2.69 3.69
C TRP A 138 -6.36 -3.57 4.48
N ALA A 139 -7.22 -2.98 5.31
CA ALA A 139 -8.20 -3.72 6.10
C ALA A 139 -9.20 -4.47 5.19
N TYR A 140 -9.66 -3.84 4.11
CA TYR A 140 -10.51 -4.47 3.10
C TYR A 140 -9.79 -5.65 2.43
N MET A 141 -8.57 -5.47 1.96
CA MET A 141 -7.79 -6.52 1.30
C MET A 141 -7.46 -7.67 2.25
N GLY A 142 -7.08 -7.37 3.48
CA GLY A 142 -6.86 -8.38 4.52
C GLY A 142 -8.12 -9.23 4.79
N ARG A 143 -9.29 -8.54 4.92
CA ARG A 143 -10.56 -9.24 5.06
C ARG A 143 -10.91 -10.10 3.83
N LEU A 144 -10.64 -9.61 2.63
CA LEU A 144 -10.87 -10.33 1.38
C LEU A 144 -10.01 -11.60 1.30
N LEU A 145 -8.70 -11.48 1.57
CA LEU A 145 -7.76 -12.59 1.57
C LEU A 145 -8.15 -13.64 2.64
N TRP A 146 -8.50 -13.18 3.85
CA TRP A 146 -8.97 -14.07 4.91
C TRP A 146 -10.22 -14.84 4.52
N ARG A 147 -11.22 -14.16 3.96
CA ARG A 147 -12.49 -14.80 3.58
C ARG A 147 -12.35 -15.76 2.40
N ARG A 148 -11.49 -15.44 1.43
CA ARG A 148 -11.34 -16.22 0.19
C ARG A 148 -10.29 -17.31 0.28
N LEU A 149 -9.17 -17.04 0.94
CA LEU A 149 -8.00 -17.91 0.95
C LEU A 149 -7.67 -18.45 2.35
N GLN A 150 -8.19 -17.84 3.41
CA GLN A 150 -7.83 -18.10 4.82
C GLN A 150 -6.32 -17.95 5.08
N GLY A 151 -5.69 -17.03 4.37
CA GLY A 151 -4.26 -16.77 4.43
C GLY A 151 -3.83 -15.84 3.31
N PHE A 152 -2.53 -15.72 3.08
CA PHE A 152 -1.98 -14.87 2.02
C PHE A 152 -1.16 -15.67 0.99
N THR A 153 -1.03 -15.09 -0.20
CA THR A 153 -0.12 -15.52 -1.27
C THR A 153 0.75 -14.33 -1.66
N GLY A 154 1.88 -14.56 -2.34
CA GLY A 154 2.73 -13.47 -2.87
C GLY A 154 1.96 -12.50 -3.75
N ASP A 155 1.13 -13.01 -4.65
CA ASP A 155 0.29 -12.19 -5.54
C ASP A 155 -0.75 -11.38 -4.76
N GLY A 156 -1.34 -11.98 -3.70
CA GLY A 156 -2.25 -11.29 -2.79
C GLY A 156 -1.59 -10.12 -2.05
N LEU A 157 -0.32 -10.28 -1.63
CA LEU A 157 0.47 -9.19 -1.04
C LEU A 157 0.74 -8.08 -2.06
N GLY A 158 1.13 -8.46 -3.29
CA GLY A 158 1.35 -7.51 -4.38
C GLY A 158 0.08 -6.73 -4.73
N ALA A 159 -1.07 -7.41 -4.85
CA ALA A 159 -2.36 -6.77 -5.06
C ALA A 159 -2.73 -5.82 -3.92
N THR A 160 -2.50 -6.22 -2.66
CA THR A 160 -2.73 -5.36 -1.49
C THR A 160 -1.89 -4.09 -1.57
N GLN A 161 -0.60 -4.21 -1.90
CA GLN A 161 0.28 -3.05 -2.07
C GLN A 161 -0.26 -2.08 -3.12
N GLN A 162 -0.69 -2.58 -4.29
CA GLN A 162 -1.19 -1.74 -5.38
C GLN A 162 -2.49 -1.01 -4.99
N VAL A 163 -3.43 -1.71 -4.35
CA VAL A 163 -4.70 -1.13 -3.90
C VAL A 163 -4.46 -0.09 -2.81
N CYS A 164 -3.57 -0.36 -1.86
CA CYS A 164 -3.20 0.59 -0.80
C CYS A 164 -2.53 1.86 -1.36
N GLU A 165 -1.70 1.72 -2.38
CA GLU A 165 -1.03 2.85 -3.03
C GLU A 165 -2.04 3.75 -3.76
N ILE A 166 -2.96 3.16 -4.54
CA ILE A 166 -4.02 3.92 -5.23
C ILE A 166 -4.93 4.62 -4.21
N ALA A 167 -5.32 3.92 -3.15
CA ALA A 167 -6.13 4.49 -2.08
C ALA A 167 -5.43 5.65 -1.38
N PHE A 168 -4.11 5.57 -1.18
CA PHE A 168 -3.33 6.67 -0.63
C PHE A 168 -3.43 7.91 -1.51
N TYR A 169 -3.21 7.78 -2.83
CA TYR A 169 -3.32 8.92 -3.75
C TYR A 169 -4.74 9.49 -3.78
N LEU A 170 -5.75 8.63 -3.73
CA LEU A 170 -7.14 9.08 -3.66
C LEU A 170 -7.42 9.88 -2.39
N GLY A 171 -7.03 9.37 -1.22
CA GLY A 171 -7.20 10.07 0.05
C GLY A 171 -6.47 11.40 0.08
N LEU A 172 -5.25 11.45 -0.45
CA LEU A 172 -4.45 12.67 -0.56
C LEU A 172 -5.13 13.68 -1.50
N ALA A 173 -5.62 13.24 -2.66
CA ALA A 173 -6.28 14.12 -3.63
C ALA A 173 -7.60 14.71 -3.11
N LEU A 174 -8.34 13.94 -2.29
CA LEU A 174 -9.61 14.40 -1.70
C LEU A 174 -9.42 15.45 -0.59
N ALA A 175 -8.21 15.54 -0.02
CA ALA A 175 -7.90 16.46 1.07
C ALA A 175 -7.07 17.68 0.63
N LEU A 176 -6.71 17.77 -0.65
CA LEU A 176 -6.07 18.93 -1.27
C LEU A 176 -7.09 19.93 -1.79
#